data_82ba9e6964e86fbd1bf94620dad64c68
#
_entry.id   82ba9e6964e86fbd1bf94620dad64c68
#
_cell.length_a   1.000
_cell.length_b   1.000
_cell.length_c   1.000
_cell.angle_alpha   90.00
_cell.angle_beta   90.00
_cell.angle_gamma   90.00
#
_symmetry.space_group_name_H-M   'P 1'
#
loop_
_entity.id
_entity.type
_entity.pdbx_description
1 polymer ?
#
loop_
_entity_poly.entity_id
_entity_poly.type
_entity_poly.pdbx_seq_one_letter_code
_entity_poly.pdbx_strand_id
1 'polypeptide(L)'
;AEVNVVSWGGAYTESQKLGYGDPYQEMSGVQVNWIDYSGGLSEIKAQVESGAITWDIIDVYARDTIIGCDEGLFVEFDFDNDFPAGVNGMKASDDFFAPMPSDCAVGNILYSWNYAYNTDNVNFDGSYPDSMEDFFNPDKYPGVRSIYSSAMSNLEFALVADGVPASDVYDYMEDNGIDRALDKLTDLCTNPNGGCIFWSAGAQPPEQLVSGEAIMATGWNGRHFNAIVNEGSPMKMVWDGQILDYEYFVLVKGGPNQEEAMKALQYFTSSEGLAGSAKHIAYAPFRISSLDVIMADEPWFYSEQAGAVEIMPHMPTAPANTENYVLMNPEWYADNNTDINDAWEAWKANL
;
A
#
# COMPACT_ATOMS: atom_id res chain seq x y z
N ALA A 1 3.58 29.82 12.38
CA ALA A 1 2.55 28.84 12.00
C ALA A 1 3.15 27.45 11.99
N GLU A 2 2.36 26.47 12.31
CA GLU A 2 2.75 25.06 12.33
C GLU A 2 1.62 24.17 11.83
N VAL A 3 1.97 22.97 11.35
CA VAL A 3 1.06 21.92 10.95
C VAL A 3 1.56 20.61 11.53
N ASN A 4 0.68 19.88 12.19
CA ASN A 4 0.98 18.57 12.79
C ASN A 4 0.42 17.46 11.91
N VAL A 5 1.30 16.63 11.36
CA VAL A 5 0.97 15.55 10.44
C VAL A 5 1.21 14.21 11.14
N VAL A 6 0.21 13.37 11.10
CA VAL A 6 0.23 12.04 11.73
C VAL A 6 0.37 10.97 10.65
N SER A 7 1.33 10.08 10.80
CA SER A 7 1.59 9.00 9.86
C SER A 7 2.10 7.73 10.54
N TRP A 8 2.46 6.74 9.76
CA TRP A 8 2.70 5.36 10.23
C TRP A 8 4.12 5.08 10.74
N GLY A 9 5.00 6.08 10.75
CA GLY A 9 6.36 5.96 11.24
C GLY A 9 7.36 5.34 10.26
N GLY A 10 8.58 5.20 10.72
CA GLY A 10 9.66 4.55 10.00
C GLY A 10 10.00 5.19 8.65
N ALA A 11 10.44 4.35 7.73
CA ALA A 11 10.85 4.79 6.38
C ALA A 11 9.71 5.46 5.59
N TYR A 12 8.48 5.11 5.87
CA TYR A 12 7.32 5.73 5.22
C TYR A 12 7.16 7.20 5.64
N THR A 13 7.10 7.48 6.94
CA THR A 13 7.03 8.87 7.43
C THR A 13 8.26 9.67 6.98
N GLU A 14 9.44 9.09 7.01
CA GLU A 14 10.66 9.76 6.54
C GLU A 14 10.56 10.12 5.04
N SER A 15 9.99 9.26 4.22
CA SER A 15 9.77 9.54 2.79
C SER A 15 8.80 10.71 2.57
N GLN A 16 7.79 10.82 3.40
CA GLN A 16 6.82 11.93 3.38
C GLN A 16 7.46 13.23 3.85
N LYS A 17 8.21 13.16 4.93
CA LYS A 17 8.94 14.30 5.47
C LYS A 17 9.91 14.88 4.44
N LEU A 18 10.78 14.06 3.90
CA LEU A 18 11.80 14.47 2.91
C LEU A 18 11.18 14.83 1.56
N GLY A 19 10.12 14.13 1.14
CA GLY A 19 9.53 14.29 -0.18
C GLY A 19 8.66 15.52 -0.34
N TYR A 20 7.88 15.89 0.66
CA TYR A 20 7.00 17.05 0.59
C TYR A 20 6.89 17.88 1.88
N GLY A 21 7.15 17.30 3.05
CA GLY A 21 7.09 18.02 4.32
C GLY A 21 8.16 19.11 4.41
N ASP A 22 9.41 18.75 4.30
CA ASP A 22 10.54 19.69 4.34
C ASP A 22 10.51 20.69 3.18
N PRO A 23 10.24 20.29 1.91
CA PRO A 23 10.06 21.25 0.83
C PRO A 23 8.95 22.28 1.09
N TYR A 24 7.81 21.84 1.63
CA TYR A 24 6.74 22.78 1.98
C TYR A 24 7.17 23.74 3.09
N GLN A 25 7.81 23.23 4.13
CA GLN A 25 8.33 24.07 5.23
C GLN A 25 9.32 25.13 4.71
N GLU A 26 10.20 24.73 3.81
CA GLU A 26 11.18 25.65 3.21
C GLU A 26 10.49 26.76 2.38
N MET A 27 9.49 26.40 1.58
CA MET A 27 8.76 27.36 0.72
C MET A 27 7.85 28.29 1.50
N SER A 28 7.15 27.76 2.49
CA SER A 28 6.07 28.47 3.19
C SER A 28 6.51 29.17 4.47
N GLY A 29 7.60 28.72 5.09
CA GLY A 29 8.00 29.11 6.44
C GLY A 29 7.13 28.51 7.54
N VAL A 30 6.19 27.62 7.20
CA VAL A 30 5.34 26.90 8.14
C VAL A 30 6.07 25.68 8.65
N GLN A 31 6.19 25.52 9.96
CA GLN A 31 6.79 24.34 10.56
C GLN A 31 5.89 23.12 10.37
N VAL A 32 6.45 22.02 9.86
CA VAL A 32 5.75 20.75 9.69
C VAL A 32 6.29 19.75 10.71
N ASN A 33 5.43 19.37 11.64
CA ASN A 33 5.75 18.40 12.69
C ASN A 33 5.17 17.03 12.33
N TRP A 34 5.91 15.98 12.57
CA TRP A 34 5.50 14.60 12.28
C TRP A 34 5.27 13.83 13.56
N ILE A 35 4.16 13.10 13.63
CA ILE A 35 3.74 12.29 14.76
C ILE A 35 3.45 10.88 14.24
N ASP A 36 4.07 9.88 14.85
CA ASP A 36 3.84 8.49 14.49
C ASP A 36 2.63 7.93 15.23
N TYR A 37 1.84 7.10 14.55
CA TYR A 37 0.72 6.38 15.15
C TYR A 37 0.57 4.99 14.53
N SER A 38 -0.30 4.18 15.09
CA SER A 38 -0.56 2.81 14.64
C SER A 38 -1.95 2.62 14.02
N GLY A 39 -2.56 3.72 13.55
CA GLY A 39 -3.87 3.70 12.91
C GLY A 39 -5.05 3.84 13.87
N GLY A 40 -6.24 3.89 13.30
CA GLY A 40 -7.49 4.00 14.03
C GLY A 40 -7.90 5.42 14.37
N LEU A 41 -9.13 5.56 14.89
CA LEU A 41 -9.76 6.86 15.15
C LEU A 41 -9.83 7.20 16.65
N SER A 42 -9.37 6.33 17.54
CA SER A 42 -9.56 6.51 18.99
C SER A 42 -8.97 7.80 19.53
N GLU A 43 -7.73 8.11 19.14
CA GLU A 43 -7.05 9.31 19.61
C GLU A 43 -7.70 10.58 19.08
N ILE A 44 -8.03 10.62 17.79
CA ILE A 44 -8.66 11.81 17.21
C ILE A 44 -10.07 12.03 17.75
N LYS A 45 -10.83 10.97 18.02
CA LYS A 45 -12.12 11.06 18.71
C LYS A 45 -11.97 11.71 20.08
N ALA A 46 -10.99 11.27 20.86
CA ALA A 46 -10.71 11.84 22.18
C ALA A 46 -10.33 13.31 22.11
N GLN A 47 -9.51 13.71 21.13
CA GLN A 47 -9.14 15.12 20.93
C GLN A 47 -10.35 15.98 20.58
N VAL A 48 -11.19 15.53 19.67
CA VAL A 48 -12.40 16.27 19.25
C VAL A 48 -13.41 16.37 20.41
N GLU A 49 -13.65 15.28 21.13
CA GLU A 49 -14.57 15.27 22.27
C GLU A 49 -14.13 16.17 23.41
N SER A 50 -12.83 16.23 23.70
CA SER A 50 -12.27 17.09 24.74
C SER A 50 -12.11 18.55 24.31
N GLY A 51 -12.21 18.85 23.02
CA GLY A 51 -11.93 20.17 22.45
C GLY A 51 -10.45 20.56 22.45
N ALA A 52 -9.55 19.62 22.73
CA ALA A 52 -8.09 19.82 22.75
C ALA A 52 -7.44 19.18 21.50
N ILE A 53 -7.77 19.72 20.33
CA ILE A 53 -7.30 19.19 19.05
C ILE A 53 -5.87 19.65 18.80
N THR A 54 -4.96 18.68 18.57
CA THR A 54 -3.55 18.94 18.25
C THR A 54 -3.11 18.34 16.92
N TRP A 55 -3.85 17.38 16.39
CA TRP A 55 -3.58 16.76 15.08
C TRP A 55 -4.28 17.54 13.97
N ASP A 56 -3.57 17.78 12.88
CA ASP A 56 -4.10 18.56 11.75
C ASP A 56 -4.38 17.68 10.54
N ILE A 57 -3.39 16.93 10.08
CA ILE A 57 -3.47 16.03 8.92
C ILE A 57 -3.16 14.62 9.39
N ILE A 58 -3.94 13.65 8.96
CA ILE A 58 -3.73 12.23 9.33
C ILE A 58 -3.70 11.38 8.06
N ASP A 59 -2.69 10.53 7.97
CA ASP A 59 -2.58 9.47 6.96
C ASP A 59 -3.38 8.25 7.43
N VAL A 60 -4.40 7.87 6.70
CA VAL A 60 -5.40 6.89 7.14
C VAL A 60 -5.77 5.89 6.07
N TYR A 61 -6.30 4.74 6.49
CA TYR A 61 -6.96 3.79 5.61
C TYR A 61 -8.30 4.32 5.08
N ALA A 62 -8.76 3.78 3.95
CA ALA A 62 -10.04 4.13 3.34
C ALA A 62 -11.22 4.04 4.32
N ARG A 63 -11.28 2.98 5.12
CA ARG A 63 -12.33 2.76 6.12
C ARG A 63 -12.41 3.92 7.12
N ASP A 64 -11.27 4.40 7.59
CA ASP A 64 -11.22 5.47 8.59
C ASP A 64 -11.62 6.82 8.00
N THR A 65 -11.42 7.04 6.70
CA THR A 65 -11.95 8.24 6.02
C THR A 65 -13.48 8.25 6.04
N ILE A 66 -14.10 7.10 5.79
CA ILE A 66 -15.56 6.97 5.74
C ILE A 66 -16.17 7.16 7.12
N ILE A 67 -15.70 6.41 8.11
CA ILE A 67 -16.21 6.47 9.49
C ILE A 67 -16.00 7.86 10.09
N GLY A 68 -14.79 8.39 9.98
CA GLY A 68 -14.49 9.70 10.54
C GLY A 68 -15.23 10.84 9.87
N CYS A 69 -15.48 10.75 8.57
CA CYS A 69 -16.31 11.70 7.83
C CYS A 69 -17.76 11.67 8.31
N ASP A 70 -18.35 10.48 8.43
CA ASP A 70 -19.72 10.28 8.91
C ASP A 70 -19.91 10.77 10.35
N GLU A 71 -18.89 10.61 11.17
CA GLU A 71 -18.90 11.09 12.57
C GLU A 71 -18.55 12.59 12.71
N GLY A 72 -18.28 13.30 11.63
CA GLY A 72 -17.99 14.73 11.64
C GLY A 72 -16.61 15.10 12.17
N LEU A 73 -15.65 14.18 12.18
CA LEU A 73 -14.28 14.39 12.66
C LEU A 73 -13.41 15.16 11.65
N PHE A 74 -13.71 15.03 10.36
CA PHE A 74 -12.89 15.52 9.27
C PHE A 74 -13.59 16.57 8.43
N VAL A 75 -12.80 17.41 7.79
CA VAL A 75 -13.28 18.41 6.84
C VAL A 75 -13.78 17.73 5.57
N GLU A 76 -14.96 18.11 5.11
CA GLU A 76 -15.47 17.71 3.79
C GLU A 76 -14.82 18.61 2.72
N PHE A 77 -14.29 17.99 1.67
CA PHE A 77 -13.66 18.70 0.55
C PHE A 77 -14.66 18.97 -0.57
N ASP A 78 -14.58 20.15 -1.17
CA ASP A 78 -15.04 20.43 -2.52
C ASP A 78 -13.89 20.13 -3.49
N PHE A 79 -13.75 18.87 -3.88
CA PHE A 79 -12.50 18.26 -4.34
C PHE A 79 -11.78 19.05 -5.44
N ASP A 80 -12.48 19.38 -6.54
CA ASP A 80 -11.87 20.09 -7.67
C ASP A 80 -11.63 21.58 -7.41
N ASN A 81 -12.31 22.18 -6.43
CA ASN A 81 -12.04 23.54 -5.98
C ASN A 81 -10.95 23.60 -4.92
N ASP A 82 -10.90 22.62 -4.03
CA ASP A 82 -9.93 22.59 -2.94
C ASP A 82 -8.54 22.10 -3.41
N PHE A 83 -8.48 21.19 -4.37
CA PHE A 83 -7.22 20.65 -4.87
C PHE A 83 -6.93 21.12 -6.29
N PRO A 84 -5.72 21.65 -6.55
CA PRO A 84 -5.38 22.18 -7.87
C PRO A 84 -5.30 21.06 -8.92
N ALA A 85 -5.46 21.44 -10.19
CA ALA A 85 -5.25 20.57 -11.32
C ALA A 85 -3.82 20.01 -11.34
N GLY A 86 -3.64 18.85 -11.94
CA GLY A 86 -2.32 18.27 -12.17
C GLY A 86 -1.49 19.07 -13.18
N VAL A 87 -0.18 18.82 -13.22
CA VAL A 87 0.73 19.44 -14.19
C VAL A 87 0.39 19.09 -15.64
N ASN A 88 -0.37 18.02 -15.86
CA ASN A 88 -0.92 17.61 -17.16
C ASN A 88 -2.18 18.39 -17.57
N GLY A 89 -2.66 19.32 -16.73
CA GLY A 89 -3.86 20.13 -16.96
C GLY A 89 -5.18 19.44 -16.61
N MET A 90 -5.16 18.19 -16.16
CA MET A 90 -6.36 17.48 -15.71
C MET A 90 -6.84 18.03 -14.37
N LYS A 91 -8.15 18.20 -14.22
CA LYS A 91 -8.71 18.53 -12.91
C LYS A 91 -8.41 17.42 -11.89
N ALA A 92 -8.35 17.76 -10.61
CA ALA A 92 -7.93 16.84 -9.57
C ALA A 92 -8.71 15.52 -9.59
N SER A 93 -10.04 15.56 -9.70
CA SER A 93 -10.88 14.36 -9.71
C SER A 93 -10.58 13.38 -10.87
N ASP A 94 -10.03 13.86 -11.98
CA ASP A 94 -9.65 13.02 -13.12
C ASP A 94 -8.16 12.58 -13.05
N ASP A 95 -7.37 13.24 -12.23
CA ASP A 95 -5.92 12.99 -12.12
C ASP A 95 -5.53 12.02 -11.00
N PHE A 96 -6.43 11.71 -10.10
CA PHE A 96 -6.22 10.67 -9.10
C PHE A 96 -6.54 9.29 -9.68
N PHE A 97 -5.77 8.27 -9.29
CA PHE A 97 -5.83 6.92 -9.84
C PHE A 97 -7.20 6.24 -9.65
N ALA A 98 -7.89 6.58 -8.58
CA ALA A 98 -9.21 6.03 -8.26
C ALA A 98 -10.08 7.09 -7.57
N PRO A 99 -11.40 6.95 -7.61
CA PRO A 99 -12.31 7.82 -6.84
C PRO A 99 -12.01 7.78 -5.34
N MET A 100 -12.27 8.91 -4.66
CA MET A 100 -12.13 8.96 -3.21
C MET A 100 -13.24 8.16 -2.51
N PRO A 101 -12.92 7.49 -1.38
CA PRO A 101 -13.89 6.67 -0.64
C PRO A 101 -14.91 7.50 0.15
N SER A 102 -14.62 8.76 0.42
CA SER A 102 -15.50 9.71 1.10
C SER A 102 -15.21 11.14 0.68
N ASP A 103 -16.09 12.07 1.02
CA ASP A 103 -15.91 13.49 0.76
C ASP A 103 -14.80 14.11 1.65
N CYS A 104 -14.30 13.39 2.65
CA CYS A 104 -13.24 13.85 3.55
C CYS A 104 -11.85 13.33 3.19
N ALA A 105 -11.71 12.57 2.10
CA ALA A 105 -10.46 11.93 1.72
C ALA A 105 -9.79 12.63 0.54
N VAL A 106 -8.46 12.66 0.58
CA VAL A 106 -7.62 12.94 -0.59
C VAL A 106 -6.51 11.89 -0.67
N GLY A 107 -6.30 11.34 -1.87
CA GLY A 107 -5.35 10.26 -2.10
C GLY A 107 -3.91 10.68 -1.83
N ASN A 108 -3.15 9.79 -1.22
CA ASN A 108 -1.72 9.94 -0.93
C ASN A 108 -0.89 8.97 -1.77
N ILE A 109 -0.91 7.70 -1.43
CA ILE A 109 -0.17 6.65 -2.15
C ILE A 109 -1.03 5.45 -2.50
N LEU A 110 -0.54 4.69 -3.49
CA LEU A 110 -0.91 3.29 -3.69
C LEU A 110 0.31 2.44 -3.33
N TYR A 111 0.06 1.33 -2.67
CA TYR A 111 1.07 0.32 -2.41
C TYR A 111 0.58 -1.04 -2.92
N SER A 112 1.50 -1.97 -3.07
CA SER A 112 1.21 -3.29 -3.62
C SER A 112 1.41 -4.36 -2.57
N TRP A 113 0.45 -5.28 -2.49
CA TRP A 113 0.69 -6.62 -2.01
C TRP A 113 1.13 -7.45 -3.23
N ASN A 114 2.34 -7.91 -3.21
CA ASN A 114 2.89 -8.77 -4.25
C ASN A 114 3.67 -9.93 -3.63
N TYR A 115 4.37 -10.70 -4.42
CA TYR A 115 5.34 -11.62 -3.87
C TYR A 115 6.73 -11.40 -4.46
N ALA A 116 7.73 -11.85 -3.75
CA ALA A 116 9.10 -11.91 -4.22
C ALA A 116 9.65 -13.33 -4.04
N TYR A 117 10.73 -13.62 -4.73
CA TYR A 117 11.45 -14.87 -4.62
C TYR A 117 12.95 -14.63 -4.49
N ASN A 118 13.65 -15.60 -3.90
CA ASN A 118 15.10 -15.58 -3.82
C ASN A 118 15.70 -16.08 -5.14
N THR A 119 16.45 -15.21 -5.83
CA THR A 119 17.03 -15.50 -7.15
C THR A 119 18.17 -16.52 -7.09
N ASP A 120 18.77 -16.74 -5.93
CA ASP A 120 19.83 -17.72 -5.71
C ASP A 120 19.30 -19.12 -5.38
N ASN A 121 17.98 -19.30 -5.33
CA ASN A 121 17.38 -20.59 -5.02
C ASN A 121 17.64 -21.61 -6.13
N VAL A 122 18.34 -22.67 -5.79
CA VAL A 122 18.74 -23.72 -6.74
C VAL A 122 17.56 -24.54 -7.29
N ASN A 123 16.43 -24.53 -6.61
CA ASN A 123 15.24 -25.28 -7.04
C ASN A 123 14.55 -24.66 -8.27
N PHE A 124 14.92 -23.44 -8.64
CA PHE A 124 14.34 -22.80 -9.84
C PHE A 124 14.95 -23.29 -11.16
N ASP A 125 16.12 -23.87 -11.13
CA ASP A 125 16.80 -24.48 -12.29
C ASP A 125 16.80 -23.59 -13.55
N GLY A 126 17.00 -22.27 -13.35
CA GLY A 126 17.03 -21.28 -14.43
C GLY A 126 15.66 -20.86 -14.97
N SER A 127 14.58 -21.44 -14.48
CA SER A 127 13.20 -21.04 -14.77
C SER A 127 12.64 -20.32 -13.54
N TYR A 128 12.37 -19.02 -13.65
CA TYR A 128 11.92 -18.22 -12.54
C TYR A 128 10.40 -18.01 -12.55
N PRO A 129 9.74 -17.95 -11.37
CA PRO A 129 8.31 -17.66 -11.30
C PRO A 129 8.02 -16.25 -11.82
N ASP A 130 6.92 -16.09 -12.56
CA ASP A 130 6.51 -14.84 -13.17
C ASP A 130 4.99 -14.55 -13.09
N SER A 131 4.24 -15.45 -12.44
CA SER A 131 2.80 -15.33 -12.30
C SER A 131 2.32 -15.68 -10.89
N MET A 132 1.10 -15.26 -10.55
CA MET A 132 0.48 -15.67 -9.28
C MET A 132 0.21 -17.18 -9.27
N GLU A 133 -0.08 -17.77 -10.41
CA GLU A 133 -0.22 -19.22 -10.54
C GLU A 133 1.06 -19.96 -10.12
N ASP A 134 2.23 -19.45 -10.48
CA ASP A 134 3.52 -20.03 -10.09
C ASP A 134 3.73 -20.03 -8.57
N PHE A 135 3.26 -19.01 -7.87
CA PHE A 135 3.30 -18.98 -6.41
C PHE A 135 2.54 -20.17 -5.79
N PHE A 136 1.43 -20.57 -6.40
CA PHE A 136 0.56 -21.66 -5.96
C PHE A 136 0.91 -23.01 -6.61
N ASN A 137 2.05 -23.12 -7.27
CA ASN A 137 2.48 -24.36 -7.96
C ASN A 137 3.80 -24.92 -7.38
N PRO A 138 3.75 -25.59 -6.23
CA PRO A 138 4.94 -26.17 -5.61
C PRO A 138 5.49 -27.38 -6.37
N ASP A 139 4.73 -27.99 -7.27
CA ASP A 139 5.23 -29.07 -8.12
C ASP A 139 6.21 -28.53 -9.18
N LYS A 140 5.97 -27.33 -9.68
CA LYS A 140 6.88 -26.63 -10.59
C LYS A 140 8.02 -25.93 -9.85
N TYR A 141 7.71 -25.30 -8.73
CA TYR A 141 8.65 -24.55 -7.90
C TYR A 141 8.61 -25.05 -6.45
N PRO A 142 9.31 -26.14 -6.14
CA PRO A 142 9.29 -26.74 -4.80
C PRO A 142 9.89 -25.83 -3.73
N GLY A 143 9.24 -25.78 -2.58
CA GLY A 143 9.73 -25.06 -1.40
C GLY A 143 8.62 -24.36 -0.62
N VAL A 144 8.97 -23.85 0.54
CA VAL A 144 8.04 -23.23 1.47
C VAL A 144 7.64 -21.82 0.98
N ARG A 145 6.34 -21.51 1.10
CA ARG A 145 5.78 -20.18 0.87
C ARG A 145 5.55 -19.46 2.19
N SER A 146 5.89 -18.19 2.25
CA SER A 146 5.48 -17.32 3.35
C SER A 146 4.28 -16.48 2.92
N ILE A 147 3.19 -16.56 3.68
CA ILE A 147 1.93 -15.87 3.41
C ILE A 147 1.52 -15.02 4.61
N TYR A 148 0.68 -14.02 4.36
CA TYR A 148 0.21 -13.14 5.44
C TYR A 148 -0.62 -13.90 6.48
N SER A 149 -0.53 -13.51 7.74
CA SER A 149 -1.15 -14.21 8.87
C SER A 149 -2.66 -14.06 8.97
N SER A 150 -3.27 -13.16 8.17
CA SER A 150 -4.73 -13.00 8.09
C SER A 150 -5.24 -13.23 6.66
N ALA A 151 -6.56 -13.22 6.51
CA ALA A 151 -7.20 -13.56 5.23
C ALA A 151 -6.88 -12.58 4.10
N MET A 152 -6.74 -11.30 4.43
CA MET A 152 -6.47 -10.24 3.45
C MET A 152 -5.25 -10.58 2.61
N SER A 153 -5.32 -10.33 1.33
CA SER A 153 -4.39 -10.72 0.27
C SER A 153 -4.38 -12.20 -0.09
N ASN A 154 -4.45 -13.09 0.87
CA ASN A 154 -4.40 -14.54 0.59
C ASN A 154 -5.60 -15.05 -0.21
N LEU A 155 -6.78 -14.53 0.08
CA LEU A 155 -8.02 -14.90 -0.64
C LEU A 155 -7.94 -14.45 -2.10
N GLU A 156 -7.56 -13.22 -2.34
CA GLU A 156 -7.43 -12.65 -3.68
C GLU A 156 -6.38 -13.40 -4.50
N PHE A 157 -5.19 -13.62 -3.93
CA PHE A 157 -4.11 -14.34 -4.60
C PHE A 157 -4.51 -15.76 -4.97
N ALA A 158 -5.16 -16.47 -4.06
CA ALA A 158 -5.63 -17.82 -4.31
C ALA A 158 -6.63 -17.88 -5.47
N LEU A 159 -7.59 -16.96 -5.51
CA LEU A 159 -8.59 -16.91 -6.58
C LEU A 159 -7.97 -16.55 -7.93
N VAL A 160 -7.07 -15.59 -7.99
CA VAL A 160 -6.34 -15.24 -9.22
C VAL A 160 -5.54 -16.44 -9.70
N ALA A 161 -4.81 -17.11 -8.81
CA ALA A 161 -4.05 -18.33 -9.15
C ALA A 161 -4.94 -19.46 -9.65
N ASP A 162 -6.19 -19.53 -9.19
CA ASP A 162 -7.16 -20.55 -9.59
C ASP A 162 -8.01 -20.16 -10.81
N GLY A 163 -7.68 -19.06 -11.48
CA GLY A 163 -8.25 -18.65 -12.75
C GLY A 163 -9.44 -17.69 -12.66
N VAL A 164 -9.76 -17.16 -11.48
CA VAL A 164 -10.73 -16.06 -11.37
C VAL A 164 -10.07 -14.78 -11.89
N PRO A 165 -10.69 -14.06 -12.83
CA PRO A 165 -10.15 -12.79 -13.30
C PRO A 165 -9.91 -11.83 -12.13
N ALA A 166 -8.79 -11.13 -12.14
CA ALA A 166 -8.40 -10.23 -11.05
C ALA A 166 -9.47 -9.16 -10.75
N SER A 167 -10.14 -8.66 -11.80
CA SER A 167 -11.25 -7.70 -11.66
C SER A 167 -12.50 -8.26 -10.99
N ASP A 168 -12.64 -9.58 -10.90
CA ASP A 168 -13.88 -10.26 -10.49
C ASP A 168 -13.79 -10.91 -9.11
N VAL A 169 -12.62 -10.86 -8.44
CA VAL A 169 -12.41 -11.63 -7.20
C VAL A 169 -13.39 -11.30 -6.09
N TYR A 170 -13.73 -10.04 -5.90
CA TYR A 170 -14.68 -9.63 -4.85
C TYR A 170 -16.12 -9.98 -5.21
N ASP A 171 -16.54 -9.78 -6.44
CA ASP A 171 -17.86 -10.21 -6.93
C ASP A 171 -17.99 -11.73 -6.83
N TYR A 172 -16.92 -12.45 -7.15
CA TYR A 172 -16.90 -13.91 -7.00
C TYR A 172 -17.13 -14.32 -5.52
N MET A 173 -16.40 -13.69 -4.59
CA MET A 173 -16.54 -14.01 -3.15
C MET A 173 -17.91 -13.60 -2.60
N GLU A 174 -18.47 -12.50 -3.09
CA GLU A 174 -19.82 -12.07 -2.69
C GLU A 174 -20.87 -13.09 -3.13
N ASP A 175 -20.76 -13.61 -4.34
CA ASP A 175 -21.73 -14.55 -4.91
C ASP A 175 -21.52 -16.01 -4.44
N ASN A 176 -20.28 -16.43 -4.15
CA ASN A 176 -19.90 -17.82 -3.95
C ASN A 176 -19.22 -18.11 -2.59
N GLY A 177 -18.88 -17.10 -1.81
CA GLY A 177 -18.09 -17.26 -0.59
C GLY A 177 -16.61 -17.48 -0.86
N ILE A 178 -15.87 -17.90 0.17
CA ILE A 178 -14.41 -17.98 0.17
C ILE A 178 -13.84 -19.40 0.12
N ASP A 179 -14.68 -20.43 0.04
CA ASP A 179 -14.24 -21.83 0.14
C ASP A 179 -13.24 -22.21 -0.95
N ARG A 180 -13.46 -21.74 -2.20
CA ARG A 180 -12.54 -21.98 -3.30
C ARG A 180 -11.14 -21.42 -3.04
N ALA A 181 -11.07 -20.21 -2.46
CA ALA A 181 -9.80 -19.60 -2.06
C ALA A 181 -9.11 -20.40 -0.95
N LEU A 182 -9.86 -20.80 0.07
CA LEU A 182 -9.32 -21.62 1.17
C LEU A 182 -8.88 -23.00 0.71
N ASP A 183 -9.59 -23.64 -0.21
CA ASP A 183 -9.19 -24.91 -0.81
C ASP A 183 -7.88 -24.78 -1.58
N LYS A 184 -7.71 -23.72 -2.36
CA LYS A 184 -6.47 -23.43 -3.07
C LYS A 184 -5.28 -23.23 -2.12
N LEU A 185 -5.50 -22.52 -1.03
CA LEU A 185 -4.49 -22.34 0.02
C LEU A 185 -4.18 -23.66 0.76
N THR A 186 -5.19 -24.49 1.02
CA THR A 186 -4.98 -25.82 1.60
C THR A 186 -4.09 -26.67 0.69
N ASP A 187 -4.36 -26.71 -0.60
CA ASP A 187 -3.55 -27.45 -1.58
C ASP A 187 -2.10 -27.00 -1.56
N LEU A 188 -1.84 -25.69 -1.48
CA LEU A 188 -0.48 -25.14 -1.38
C LEU A 188 0.20 -25.51 -0.07
N CYS A 189 -0.47 -25.28 1.05
CA CYS A 189 0.13 -25.40 2.39
C CYS A 189 0.31 -26.86 2.84
N THR A 190 -0.48 -27.80 2.29
CA THR A 190 -0.39 -29.24 2.58
C THR A 190 0.33 -30.04 1.53
N ASN A 191 0.72 -29.43 0.39
CA ASN A 191 1.48 -30.11 -0.64
C ASN A 191 2.86 -30.53 -0.10
N PRO A 192 3.30 -31.79 -0.28
CA PRO A 192 4.59 -32.25 0.22
C PRO A 192 5.79 -31.50 -0.40
N ASN A 193 5.63 -30.90 -1.58
CA ASN A 193 6.64 -30.06 -2.22
C ASN A 193 6.50 -28.57 -1.86
N GLY A 194 5.50 -28.19 -1.07
CA GLY A 194 5.20 -26.81 -0.67
C GLY A 194 5.31 -26.62 0.82
N GLY A 195 4.24 -26.15 1.42
CA GLY A 195 4.12 -25.77 2.81
C GLY A 195 4.07 -24.26 2.98
N CYS A 196 3.50 -23.84 4.09
CA CYS A 196 3.32 -22.43 4.39
C CYS A 196 3.88 -22.08 5.76
N ILE A 197 4.56 -20.93 5.82
CA ILE A 197 4.82 -20.20 7.05
C ILE A 197 4.09 -18.86 6.96
N PHE A 198 3.90 -18.21 8.09
CA PHE A 198 3.12 -16.98 8.16
C PHE A 198 3.99 -15.80 8.56
N TRP A 199 3.70 -14.64 8.01
CA TRP A 199 4.28 -13.38 8.42
C TRP A 199 3.19 -12.41 8.89
N SER A 200 3.52 -11.54 9.84
CA SER A 200 2.65 -10.49 10.34
C SER A 200 3.29 -9.10 10.29
N ALA A 201 4.61 -9.03 10.32
CA ALA A 201 5.35 -7.77 10.24
C ALA A 201 6.02 -7.63 8.87
N GLY A 202 6.00 -6.43 8.30
CA GLY A 202 6.48 -6.16 6.95
C GLY A 202 7.95 -6.48 6.68
N ALA A 203 8.79 -6.52 7.72
CA ALA A 203 10.20 -6.91 7.60
C ALA A 203 10.42 -8.42 7.47
N GLN A 204 9.47 -9.23 7.89
CA GLN A 204 9.62 -10.69 7.92
C GLN A 204 9.76 -11.34 6.53
N PRO A 205 8.94 -11.00 5.50
CA PRO A 205 9.07 -11.66 4.19
C PRO A 205 10.46 -11.54 3.57
N PRO A 206 11.08 -10.36 3.48
CA PRO A 206 12.45 -10.27 2.97
C PRO A 206 13.46 -11.09 3.79
N GLU A 207 13.36 -11.07 5.11
CA GLU A 207 14.25 -11.84 6.00
C GLU A 207 14.10 -13.34 5.77
N GLN A 208 12.88 -13.84 5.61
CA GLN A 208 12.58 -15.24 5.35
C GLN A 208 13.09 -15.70 3.99
N LEU A 209 13.07 -14.83 2.98
CA LEU A 209 13.64 -15.12 1.65
C LEU A 209 15.17 -15.16 1.68
N VAL A 210 15.81 -14.21 2.34
CA VAL A 210 17.28 -14.15 2.43
C VAL A 210 17.83 -15.31 3.25
N SER A 211 17.16 -15.71 4.34
CA SER A 211 17.56 -16.85 5.17
C SER A 211 17.32 -18.20 4.52
N GLY A 212 16.48 -18.24 3.48
CA GLY A 212 16.06 -19.50 2.84
C GLY A 212 14.95 -20.24 3.58
N GLU A 213 14.35 -19.64 4.59
CA GLU A 213 13.19 -20.20 5.31
C GLU A 213 11.98 -20.33 4.38
N ALA A 214 11.83 -19.40 3.44
CA ALA A 214 10.86 -19.46 2.34
C ALA A 214 11.56 -19.22 1.00
N ILE A 215 11.04 -19.81 -0.08
CA ILE A 215 11.55 -19.54 -1.43
C ILE A 215 10.77 -18.44 -2.14
N MET A 216 9.51 -18.28 -1.79
CA MET A 216 8.62 -17.22 -2.23
C MET A 216 7.88 -16.67 -1.01
N ALA A 217 7.70 -15.38 -0.96
CA ALA A 217 7.00 -14.71 0.12
C ALA A 217 6.14 -13.57 -0.40
N THR A 218 4.87 -13.55 -0.03
CA THR A 218 4.04 -12.37 -0.22
C THR A 218 4.52 -11.26 0.72
N GLY A 219 4.21 -10.03 0.40
CA GLY A 219 4.61 -8.89 1.24
C GLY A 219 4.22 -7.57 0.59
N TRP A 220 4.59 -6.49 1.24
CA TRP A 220 4.41 -5.15 0.69
C TRP A 220 5.61 -4.75 -0.17
N ASN A 221 5.34 -4.21 -1.33
CA ASN A 221 6.39 -3.91 -2.33
C ASN A 221 7.50 -3.00 -1.80
N GLY A 222 7.18 -2.04 -0.94
CA GLY A 222 8.21 -1.16 -0.37
C GLY A 222 9.22 -1.88 0.50
N ARG A 223 8.82 -2.96 1.18
CA ARG A 223 9.72 -3.81 1.98
C ARG A 223 10.60 -4.68 1.09
N HIS A 224 10.03 -5.30 0.07
CA HIS A 224 10.79 -6.04 -0.94
C HIS A 224 11.76 -5.11 -1.69
N PHE A 225 11.29 -3.94 -2.09
CA PHE A 225 12.13 -2.92 -2.74
C PHE A 225 13.35 -2.55 -1.87
N ASN A 226 13.14 -2.29 -0.59
CA ASN A 226 14.24 -1.94 0.32
C ASN A 226 15.29 -3.05 0.39
N ALA A 227 14.85 -4.29 0.51
CA ALA A 227 15.77 -5.44 0.53
C ALA A 227 16.56 -5.58 -0.78
N ILE A 228 15.89 -5.41 -1.93
CA ILE A 228 16.51 -5.54 -3.25
C ILE A 228 17.48 -4.39 -3.52
N VAL A 229 17.02 -3.17 -3.36
CA VAL A 229 17.73 -1.96 -3.82
C VAL A 229 18.71 -1.45 -2.79
N ASN A 230 18.32 -1.31 -1.54
CA ASN A 230 19.20 -0.76 -0.49
C ASN A 230 20.10 -1.83 0.16
N GLU A 231 19.61 -3.04 0.33
CA GLU A 231 20.38 -4.11 0.99
C GLU A 231 21.10 -5.03 -0.01
N GLY A 232 20.79 -4.91 -1.31
CA GLY A 232 21.40 -5.73 -2.34
C GLY A 232 21.06 -7.22 -2.24
N SER A 233 19.90 -7.54 -1.64
CA SER A 233 19.47 -8.92 -1.46
C SER A 233 19.14 -9.59 -2.79
N PRO A 234 19.45 -10.90 -2.96
CA PRO A 234 19.20 -11.65 -4.20
C PRO A 234 17.72 -12.01 -4.34
N MET A 235 16.90 -11.01 -4.59
CA MET A 235 15.45 -11.14 -4.66
C MET A 235 14.90 -10.44 -5.89
N LYS A 236 13.74 -10.90 -6.34
CA LYS A 236 12.97 -10.25 -7.41
C LYS A 236 11.48 -10.25 -7.06
N MET A 237 10.81 -9.12 -7.30
CA MET A 237 9.37 -8.99 -7.17
C MET A 237 8.65 -9.52 -8.42
N VAL A 238 7.47 -10.11 -8.22
CA VAL A 238 6.53 -10.51 -9.26
C VAL A 238 5.26 -9.69 -9.11
N TRP A 239 4.85 -9.03 -10.19
CA TRP A 239 3.74 -8.09 -10.19
C TRP A 239 2.42 -8.70 -10.68
N ASP A 240 2.46 -9.83 -11.38
CA ASP A 240 1.24 -10.51 -11.84
C ASP A 240 0.35 -10.88 -10.66
N GLY A 241 -0.89 -10.47 -10.71
CA GLY A 241 -1.86 -10.70 -9.64
C GLY A 241 -1.66 -9.84 -8.40
N GLN A 242 -0.80 -8.82 -8.45
CA GLN A 242 -0.64 -7.88 -7.33
C GLN A 242 -1.97 -7.28 -6.90
N ILE A 243 -2.05 -6.90 -5.64
CA ILE A 243 -3.19 -6.15 -5.12
C ILE A 243 -2.75 -4.71 -4.88
N LEU A 244 -3.37 -3.77 -5.58
CA LEU A 244 -3.21 -2.35 -5.31
C LEU A 244 -4.11 -1.94 -4.17
N ASP A 245 -3.52 -1.30 -3.17
CA ASP A 245 -4.19 -0.80 -1.98
C ASP A 245 -3.83 0.67 -1.77
N TYR A 246 -4.58 1.38 -0.94
CA TYR A 246 -4.55 2.83 -0.90
C TYR A 246 -4.34 3.38 0.50
N GLU A 247 -3.66 4.53 0.55
CA GLU A 247 -3.61 5.41 1.71
C GLU A 247 -4.12 6.79 1.33
N TYR A 248 -4.77 7.43 2.29
CA TYR A 248 -5.40 8.74 2.13
C TYR A 248 -4.95 9.69 3.22
N PHE A 249 -5.05 10.98 2.93
CA PHE A 249 -5.04 12.00 3.95
C PHE A 249 -6.44 12.46 4.29
N VAL A 250 -6.63 12.81 5.55
CA VAL A 250 -7.78 13.56 6.05
C VAL A 250 -7.31 14.81 6.79
N LEU A 251 -8.17 15.82 6.83
CA LEU A 251 -7.94 17.08 7.56
C LEU A 251 -8.88 17.14 8.75
N VAL A 252 -8.32 17.28 9.95
CA VAL A 252 -9.11 17.32 11.19
C VAL A 252 -9.95 18.60 11.25
N LYS A 253 -11.25 18.45 11.51
CA LYS A 253 -12.19 19.54 11.59
C LYS A 253 -12.09 20.25 12.94
N GLY A 254 -12.04 21.58 12.90
CA GLY A 254 -12.05 22.40 14.12
C GLY A 254 -10.72 22.53 14.84
N GLY A 255 -9.62 22.04 14.22
CA GLY A 255 -8.28 22.24 14.76
C GLY A 255 -7.79 23.67 14.68
N PRO A 256 -6.80 24.05 15.51
CA PRO A 256 -6.30 25.44 15.56
C PRO A 256 -5.52 25.85 14.30
N ASN A 257 -5.02 24.90 13.53
CA ASN A 257 -4.17 25.14 12.35
C ASN A 257 -4.87 24.74 11.04
N GLN A 258 -6.20 24.64 11.02
CA GLN A 258 -6.95 24.08 9.88
C GLN A 258 -6.66 24.79 8.56
N GLU A 259 -6.55 26.11 8.54
CA GLU A 259 -6.25 26.88 7.32
C GLU A 259 -4.84 26.57 6.78
N GLU A 260 -3.84 26.59 7.65
CA GLU A 260 -2.46 26.29 7.26
C GLU A 260 -2.30 24.81 6.86
N ALA A 261 -3.00 23.92 7.56
CA ALA A 261 -3.01 22.49 7.24
C ALA A 261 -3.62 22.22 5.85
N MET A 262 -4.69 22.95 5.49
CA MET A 262 -5.28 22.85 4.14
C MET A 262 -4.29 23.25 3.05
N LYS A 263 -3.54 24.33 3.25
CA LYS A 263 -2.49 24.77 2.32
C LYS A 263 -1.38 23.74 2.20
N ALA A 264 -0.94 23.17 3.31
CA ALA A 264 0.05 22.10 3.33
C ALA A 264 -0.46 20.86 2.57
N LEU A 265 -1.69 20.45 2.83
CA LEU A 265 -2.31 19.31 2.19
C LEU A 265 -2.44 19.49 0.66
N GLN A 266 -2.77 20.69 0.20
CA GLN A 266 -2.80 21.04 -1.22
C GLN A 266 -1.44 20.84 -1.89
N TYR A 267 -0.36 21.21 -1.21
CA TYR A 267 1.00 20.98 -1.73
C TYR A 267 1.39 19.51 -1.65
N PHE A 268 1.17 18.84 -0.51
CA PHE A 268 1.51 17.42 -0.33
C PHE A 268 0.90 16.53 -1.41
N THR A 269 -0.35 16.83 -1.78
CA THR A 269 -1.12 16.05 -2.75
C THR A 269 -1.08 16.64 -4.17
N SER A 270 -0.22 17.62 -4.42
CA SER A 270 0.07 18.12 -5.78
C SER A 270 0.87 17.10 -6.59
N SER A 271 0.96 17.32 -7.89
CA SER A 271 1.78 16.46 -8.76
C SER A 271 3.23 16.36 -8.28
N GLU A 272 3.85 17.49 -7.94
CA GLU A 272 5.23 17.55 -7.45
C GLU A 272 5.35 17.01 -6.02
N GLY A 273 4.40 17.33 -5.16
CA GLY A 273 4.41 16.89 -3.76
C GLY A 273 4.42 15.38 -3.66
N LEU A 274 3.43 14.71 -4.27
CA LEU A 274 3.34 13.26 -4.25
C LEU A 274 4.52 12.59 -4.97
N ALA A 275 5.02 13.17 -6.06
CA ALA A 275 6.22 12.66 -6.72
C ALA A 275 7.45 12.71 -5.80
N GLY A 276 7.51 13.68 -4.90
CA GLY A 276 8.64 13.87 -3.98
C GLY A 276 8.88 12.68 -3.06
N SER A 277 7.83 12.05 -2.54
CA SER A 277 7.97 10.87 -1.67
C SER A 277 8.62 9.68 -2.39
N ALA A 278 8.39 9.56 -3.69
CA ALA A 278 8.98 8.49 -4.52
C ALA A 278 10.51 8.64 -4.74
N LYS A 279 11.11 9.74 -4.30
CA LYS A 279 12.58 9.85 -4.24
C LYS A 279 13.18 8.98 -3.13
N HIS A 280 12.38 8.53 -2.18
CA HIS A 280 12.84 7.89 -0.96
C HIS A 280 12.22 6.52 -0.70
N ILE A 281 11.12 6.19 -1.38
CA ILE A 281 10.42 4.91 -1.23
C ILE A 281 9.65 4.56 -2.51
N ALA A 282 9.44 3.28 -2.77
CA ALA A 282 8.76 2.80 -3.99
C ALA A 282 7.25 2.63 -3.82
N TYR A 283 6.60 3.51 -3.05
CA TYR A 283 5.15 3.60 -3.05
C TYR A 283 4.68 4.57 -4.13
N ALA A 284 3.61 4.20 -4.83
CA ALA A 284 3.17 4.98 -5.98
C ALA A 284 2.40 6.24 -5.55
N PRO A 285 2.70 7.40 -6.14
CA PRO A 285 1.85 8.58 -5.99
C PRO A 285 0.41 8.29 -6.43
N PHE A 286 -0.56 8.81 -5.70
CA PHE A 286 -1.97 8.63 -6.06
C PHE A 286 -2.37 9.46 -7.29
N ARG A 287 -1.66 10.54 -7.60
CA ARG A 287 -1.87 11.31 -8.82
C ARG A 287 -1.17 10.69 -10.01
N ILE A 288 -1.90 10.54 -11.10
CA ILE A 288 -1.36 10.06 -12.39
C ILE A 288 -0.27 11.00 -12.90
N SER A 289 -0.50 12.31 -12.82
CA SER A 289 0.47 13.34 -13.26
C SER A 289 1.78 13.35 -12.48
N SER A 290 1.79 12.80 -11.25
CA SER A 290 3.04 12.63 -10.50
C SER A 290 3.98 11.62 -11.16
N LEU A 291 3.45 10.62 -11.86
CA LEU A 291 4.26 9.68 -12.65
C LEU A 291 4.94 10.40 -13.83
N ASP A 292 4.26 11.37 -14.44
CA ASP A 292 4.86 12.20 -15.51
C ASP A 292 6.04 13.02 -14.99
N VAL A 293 5.91 13.58 -13.78
CA VAL A 293 7.01 14.30 -13.11
C VAL A 293 8.21 13.38 -12.89
N ILE A 294 7.97 12.16 -12.40
CA ILE A 294 9.03 11.18 -12.15
C ILE A 294 9.70 10.76 -13.47
N MET A 295 8.92 10.38 -14.47
CA MET A 295 9.44 9.90 -15.77
C MET A 295 10.25 10.97 -16.52
N ALA A 296 9.93 12.23 -16.34
CA ALA A 296 10.64 13.34 -17.00
C ALA A 296 12.06 13.54 -16.43
N ASP A 297 12.36 13.03 -15.25
CA ASP A 297 13.63 13.31 -14.55
C ASP A 297 14.26 12.04 -13.91
N GLU A 298 14.04 10.87 -14.51
CA GLU A 298 14.69 9.63 -14.06
C GLU A 298 16.23 9.68 -14.31
N PRO A 299 17.07 9.11 -13.40
CA PRO A 299 16.70 8.34 -12.21
C PRO A 299 16.22 9.24 -11.06
N TRP A 300 15.05 8.94 -10.53
CA TRP A 300 14.35 9.77 -9.54
C TRP A 300 14.67 9.42 -8.09
N PHE A 301 14.82 8.12 -7.80
CA PHE A 301 15.15 7.63 -6.47
C PHE A 301 16.64 7.78 -6.18
N TYR A 302 16.95 8.13 -4.94
CA TYR A 302 18.32 8.15 -4.43
C TYR A 302 18.37 7.65 -2.98
N SER A 303 19.35 6.81 -2.69
CA SER A 303 19.75 6.47 -1.32
C SER A 303 21.28 6.41 -1.20
N GLU A 304 21.79 6.54 0.01
CA GLU A 304 23.24 6.41 0.26
C GLU A 304 23.74 5.01 -0.10
N GLN A 305 22.91 3.98 0.11
CA GLN A 305 23.26 2.58 -0.13
C GLN A 305 23.26 2.24 -1.63
N ALA A 306 22.26 2.69 -2.36
CA ALA A 306 22.05 2.29 -3.75
C ALA A 306 22.48 3.34 -4.78
N GLY A 307 22.68 4.60 -4.35
CA GLY A 307 22.89 5.71 -5.27
C GLY A 307 21.59 6.09 -6.00
N ALA A 308 21.72 6.62 -7.21
CA ALA A 308 20.60 6.98 -8.06
C ALA A 308 20.02 5.74 -8.77
N VAL A 309 18.72 5.54 -8.66
CA VAL A 309 18.01 4.38 -9.21
C VAL A 309 16.78 4.83 -9.98
N GLU A 310 16.54 4.23 -11.15
CA GLU A 310 15.27 4.39 -11.86
C GLU A 310 14.15 3.75 -11.03
N ILE A 311 13.18 4.55 -10.57
CA ILE A 311 12.13 4.09 -9.68
C ILE A 311 10.94 3.48 -10.42
N MET A 312 10.67 3.90 -11.65
CA MET A 312 9.48 3.46 -12.39
C MET A 312 9.34 1.94 -12.49
N PRO A 313 10.39 1.14 -12.75
CA PRO A 313 10.26 -0.32 -12.76
C PRO A 313 9.79 -0.94 -11.44
N HIS A 314 9.94 -0.20 -10.34
CA HIS A 314 9.57 -0.63 -8.99
C HIS A 314 8.22 -0.05 -8.52
N MET A 315 7.57 0.76 -9.37
CA MET A 315 6.28 1.37 -9.03
C MET A 315 5.12 0.40 -9.26
N PRO A 316 4.23 0.24 -8.26
CA PRO A 316 3.03 -0.59 -8.42
C PRO A 316 2.16 -0.20 -9.59
N THR A 317 2.11 1.09 -9.92
CA THR A 317 1.27 1.66 -10.97
C THR A 317 1.99 1.87 -12.31
N ALA A 318 3.25 1.45 -12.44
CA ALA A 318 3.93 1.45 -13.72
C ALA A 318 3.17 0.59 -14.75
N PRO A 319 3.06 1.01 -16.02
CA PRO A 319 2.28 0.27 -17.03
C PRO A 319 2.67 -1.21 -17.13
N ALA A 320 3.96 -1.53 -17.08
CA ALA A 320 4.44 -2.92 -17.13
C ALA A 320 4.04 -3.76 -15.91
N ASN A 321 3.69 -3.13 -14.79
CA ASN A 321 3.34 -3.80 -13.54
C ASN A 321 1.83 -3.92 -13.32
N THR A 322 1.02 -3.30 -14.18
CA THR A 322 -0.45 -3.25 -14.08
C THR A 322 -1.17 -4.02 -15.18
N GLU A 323 -0.53 -5.03 -15.76
CA GLU A 323 -1.15 -5.88 -16.77
C GLU A 323 -2.24 -6.79 -16.19
N ASN A 324 -2.03 -7.29 -14.97
CA ASN A 324 -2.99 -8.13 -14.24
C ASN A 324 -2.92 -7.81 -12.75
N TYR A 325 -3.91 -7.13 -12.23
CA TYR A 325 -3.93 -6.70 -10.83
C TYR A 325 -5.34 -6.70 -10.25
N VAL A 326 -5.39 -6.88 -8.94
CA VAL A 326 -6.59 -6.71 -8.12
C VAL A 326 -6.57 -5.30 -7.55
N LEU A 327 -7.70 -4.63 -7.59
CA LEU A 327 -7.90 -3.37 -6.89
C LEU A 327 -8.57 -3.67 -5.54
N MET A 328 -7.91 -3.37 -4.43
CA MET A 328 -8.44 -3.64 -3.09
C MET A 328 -9.83 -3.03 -2.93
N ASN A 329 -10.76 -3.83 -2.43
CA ASN A 329 -12.10 -3.37 -2.07
C ASN A 329 -12.25 -3.34 -0.53
N PRO A 330 -11.98 -2.20 0.10
CA PRO A 330 -12.04 -2.08 1.55
C PRO A 330 -13.47 -2.20 2.09
N GLU A 331 -14.48 -1.84 1.31
CA GLU A 331 -15.90 -1.97 1.70
C GLU A 331 -16.29 -3.43 1.84
N TRP A 332 -15.85 -4.28 0.91
CA TRP A 332 -16.11 -5.71 0.99
C TRP A 332 -15.53 -6.32 2.29
N TYR A 333 -14.31 -5.95 2.65
CA TYR A 333 -13.71 -6.38 3.91
C TYR A 333 -14.44 -5.83 5.13
N ALA A 334 -14.84 -4.57 5.11
CA ALA A 334 -15.60 -3.96 6.21
C ALA A 334 -16.94 -4.67 6.43
N ASP A 335 -17.65 -5.01 5.36
CA ASP A 335 -18.95 -5.68 5.40
C ASP A 335 -18.86 -7.15 5.83
N ASN A 336 -17.74 -7.82 5.58
CA ASN A 336 -17.55 -9.24 5.78
C ASN A 336 -16.51 -9.58 6.89
N ASN A 337 -16.00 -8.58 7.59
CA ASN A 337 -14.80 -8.70 8.43
C ASN A 337 -14.91 -9.84 9.48
N THR A 338 -16.01 -9.90 10.23
CA THR A 338 -16.18 -10.89 11.30
C THR A 338 -16.24 -12.31 10.72
N ASP A 339 -17.06 -12.53 9.70
CA ASP A 339 -17.24 -13.86 9.09
C ASP A 339 -15.95 -14.34 8.41
N ILE A 340 -15.24 -13.45 7.75
CA ILE A 340 -13.97 -13.75 7.10
C ILE A 340 -12.89 -14.09 8.13
N ASN A 341 -12.77 -13.30 9.20
CA ASN A 341 -11.78 -13.57 10.24
C ASN A 341 -12.05 -14.90 10.95
N ASP A 342 -13.29 -15.18 11.28
CA ASP A 342 -13.67 -16.44 11.92
C ASP A 342 -13.38 -17.65 11.03
N ALA A 343 -13.72 -17.57 9.76
CA ALA A 343 -13.45 -18.61 8.77
C ALA A 343 -11.95 -18.82 8.56
N TRP A 344 -11.17 -17.73 8.49
CA TRP A 344 -9.72 -17.77 8.34
C TRP A 344 -9.02 -18.42 9.54
N GLU A 345 -9.37 -18.01 10.74
CA GLU A 345 -8.77 -18.60 11.96
C GLU A 345 -9.12 -20.08 12.11
N ALA A 346 -10.35 -20.48 11.79
CA ALA A 346 -10.77 -21.87 11.77
C ALA A 346 -9.99 -22.68 10.71
N TRP A 347 -9.81 -22.13 9.50
CA TRP A 347 -9.01 -22.75 8.46
C TRP A 347 -7.55 -22.94 8.90
N LYS A 348 -6.93 -21.88 9.41
CA LYS A 348 -5.53 -21.90 9.84
C LYS A 348 -5.27 -22.90 10.98
N ALA A 349 -6.20 -23.02 11.90
CA ALA A 349 -6.12 -23.98 13.01
C ALA A 349 -6.21 -25.44 12.56
N ASN A 350 -6.75 -25.72 11.37
CA ASN A 350 -6.92 -27.06 10.82
C ASN A 350 -5.87 -27.45 9.76
N LEU A 351 -4.88 -26.61 9.55
CA LEU A 351 -3.77 -26.91 8.64
C LEU A 351 -2.87 -28.07 9.14
#